data_9b13feb13fe2904e054ff41fc04835be
#
_entry.id   9b13feb13fe2904e054ff41fc04835be
#
_cell.length_a   1.000
_cell.length_b   1.000
_cell.length_c   1.000
_cell.angle_alpha   90.00
_cell.angle_beta   90.00
_cell.angle_gamma   90.00
#
_symmetry.space_group_name_H-M   'P 1'
#
loop_
_entity.id
_entity.type
_entity.pdbx_description
1 polymer ?
#
loop_
_entity_poly.entity_id
_entity_poly.type
_entity_poly.pdbx_seq_one_letter_code
_entity_poly.pdbx_strand_id
1 'polypeptide(L)'
;LCIADGRYVTEEDRRKETPHHYLKSQAEMKELFADLPEAIINTSIIAQRCHYLLKPIDPILPPFDTGEGRNETEELRVQSIEGLEWRLENYVYEEGHSEEERKEIHKQYFDRLDFELGVIEGMGFPGYFLIVSDFIKWSKEQDIPVGPGRGSGAGSVVAWALKITDLDPIALNLLFERFLNPERVSMPDFDVDFCQDRREEVIKYVQEKYGKDRVAQIITFGKLQARAVVRDVGRVLQMPYGQVDRISKMIPSNPANPVTLQEALDADPDFRLEIKKDETAERLIEIALQLEGLYRHASTHAAGVVIGDRPLHELIPLYRDPRSDMPVTQFNMKYVEQAGLVKFDFLGLKTMTVVHTAAKLVKEVHNVDIDILNIPLD
;
A
#
# COMPACT_ATOMS: atom_id res chain seq x y z
N LEU A 1 -2.72 -28.59 3.56
CA LEU A 1 -2.96 -29.02 2.18
C LEU A 1 -4.44 -28.87 1.81
N CYS A 2 -5.39 -29.51 2.50
CA CYS A 2 -6.83 -29.44 2.20
C CYS A 2 -7.38 -28.01 2.12
N ILE A 3 -6.92 -27.08 2.98
CA ILE A 3 -7.31 -25.67 2.94
C ILE A 3 -6.88 -25.04 1.61
N ALA A 4 -5.64 -25.28 1.18
CA ALA A 4 -5.10 -24.72 -0.05
C ALA A 4 -5.75 -25.30 -1.31
N ASP A 5 -5.99 -26.61 -1.30
CA ASP A 5 -6.50 -27.33 -2.46
C ASP A 5 -8.05 -27.33 -2.53
N GLY A 6 -8.73 -26.73 -1.54
CA GLY A 6 -10.20 -26.71 -1.48
C GLY A 6 -10.85 -28.06 -1.24
N ARG A 7 -10.11 -29.04 -0.69
CA ARG A 7 -10.53 -30.42 -0.48
C ARG A 7 -10.96 -30.67 0.98
N TYR A 8 -11.66 -31.78 1.21
CA TYR A 8 -12.02 -32.24 2.54
C TYR A 8 -11.01 -33.24 3.08
N VAL A 9 -10.89 -33.32 4.40
CA VAL A 9 -9.96 -34.27 5.06
C VAL A 9 -10.35 -35.73 4.79
N THR A 10 -11.64 -36.00 4.61
CA THR A 10 -12.21 -37.32 4.35
C THR A 10 -12.03 -37.82 2.92
N GLU A 11 -11.71 -36.93 1.97
CA GLU A 11 -11.49 -37.32 0.57
C GLU A 11 -10.23 -38.18 0.44
N GLU A 12 -10.35 -39.31 -0.27
CA GLU A 12 -9.23 -40.21 -0.53
C GLU A 12 -8.33 -39.68 -1.65
N ASP A 13 -8.94 -39.14 -2.72
CA ASP A 13 -8.26 -38.54 -3.87
C ASP A 13 -7.87 -37.07 -3.59
N ARG A 14 -6.94 -36.87 -2.67
CA ARG A 14 -6.35 -35.57 -2.35
C ARG A 14 -4.86 -35.69 -2.19
N ARG A 15 -4.16 -34.56 -2.37
CA ARG A 15 -2.73 -34.52 -2.09
C ARG A 15 -2.46 -34.86 -0.62
N LYS A 16 -1.60 -35.83 -0.41
CA LYS A 16 -1.13 -36.25 0.90
C LYS A 16 0.38 -36.17 0.94
N GLU A 17 0.90 -35.74 2.07
CA GLU A 17 2.33 -35.79 2.31
C GLU A 17 2.66 -36.99 3.19
N THR A 18 3.85 -37.51 3.04
CA THR A 18 4.32 -38.61 3.88
C THR A 18 4.87 -38.10 5.20
N PRO A 19 4.98 -38.93 6.25
CA PRO A 19 5.60 -38.55 7.52
C PRO A 19 7.06 -38.09 7.38
N HIS A 20 7.68 -38.30 6.21
CA HIS A 20 9.08 -37.95 5.95
C HIS A 20 9.27 -36.48 5.50
N HIS A 21 8.21 -35.69 5.30
CA HIS A 21 8.26 -34.29 4.92
C HIS A 21 8.45 -33.37 6.15
N TYR A 22 9.61 -33.43 6.76
CA TYR A 22 10.04 -32.58 7.88
C TYR A 22 11.51 -32.17 7.72
N LEU A 23 11.94 -31.17 8.47
CA LEU A 23 13.33 -30.73 8.49
C LEU A 23 14.18 -31.78 9.23
N LYS A 24 14.92 -32.58 8.47
CA LYS A 24 15.76 -33.65 9.00
C LYS A 24 17.01 -33.11 9.66
N SER A 25 17.50 -33.83 10.67
CA SER A 25 18.80 -33.59 11.28
C SER A 25 19.96 -33.87 10.29
N GLN A 26 21.14 -33.35 10.60
CA GLN A 26 22.34 -33.65 9.80
C GLN A 26 22.69 -35.16 9.79
N ALA A 27 22.42 -35.87 10.89
CA ALA A 27 22.66 -37.30 11.00
C ALA A 27 21.75 -38.09 10.06
N GLU A 28 20.43 -37.79 10.10
CA GLU A 28 19.43 -38.41 9.21
C GLU A 28 19.73 -38.13 7.74
N MET A 29 20.14 -36.89 7.39
CA MET A 29 20.52 -36.57 6.02
C MET A 29 21.77 -37.31 5.56
N LYS A 30 22.77 -37.46 6.42
CA LYS A 30 24.00 -38.26 6.10
C LYS A 30 23.66 -39.74 5.89
N GLU A 31 22.77 -40.28 6.69
CA GLU A 31 22.32 -41.67 6.54
C GLU A 31 21.52 -41.86 5.25
N LEU A 32 20.58 -40.91 4.97
CA LEU A 32 19.74 -40.95 3.78
C LEU A 32 20.53 -40.88 2.47
N PHE A 33 21.66 -40.19 2.46
CA PHE A 33 22.55 -40.00 1.30
C PHE A 33 23.93 -40.71 1.51
N ALA A 34 23.93 -41.84 2.23
CA ALA A 34 25.16 -42.57 2.50
C ALA A 34 25.82 -43.10 1.22
N ASP A 35 25.06 -43.37 0.19
CA ASP A 35 25.51 -43.78 -1.16
C ASP A 35 26.01 -42.60 -2.03
N LEU A 36 25.77 -41.36 -1.62
CA LEU A 36 26.12 -40.14 -2.37
C LEU A 36 26.66 -39.05 -1.43
N PRO A 37 27.81 -39.28 -0.71
CA PRO A 37 28.32 -38.35 0.28
C PRO A 37 28.71 -36.98 -0.29
N GLU A 38 29.06 -36.90 -1.56
CA GLU A 38 29.37 -35.65 -2.25
C GLU A 38 28.21 -34.69 -2.26
N ALA A 39 26.95 -35.16 -2.32
CA ALA A 39 25.75 -34.33 -2.23
C ALA A 39 25.70 -33.58 -0.89
N ILE A 40 26.04 -34.26 0.21
CA ILE A 40 26.09 -33.65 1.55
C ILE A 40 27.24 -32.63 1.65
N ILE A 41 28.43 -32.97 1.13
CA ILE A 41 29.56 -32.03 1.10
C ILE A 41 29.20 -30.78 0.29
N ASN A 42 28.59 -30.93 -0.87
CA ASN A 42 28.18 -29.82 -1.74
C ASN A 42 27.16 -28.89 -1.09
N THR A 43 26.34 -29.35 -0.15
CA THR A 43 25.44 -28.43 0.57
C THR A 43 26.22 -27.38 1.37
N SER A 44 27.33 -27.79 2.01
CA SER A 44 28.22 -26.88 2.74
C SER A 44 28.97 -25.93 1.80
N ILE A 45 29.41 -26.42 0.65
CA ILE A 45 30.10 -25.61 -0.37
C ILE A 45 29.14 -24.57 -0.94
N ILE A 46 27.92 -24.95 -1.23
CA ILE A 46 26.86 -24.02 -1.72
C ILE A 46 26.55 -22.97 -0.65
N ALA A 47 26.37 -23.37 0.61
CA ALA A 47 26.13 -22.45 1.71
C ALA A 47 27.26 -21.42 1.86
N GLN A 48 28.53 -21.83 1.70
CA GLN A 48 29.67 -20.91 1.71
C GLN A 48 29.67 -19.93 0.52
N ARG A 49 29.16 -20.33 -0.64
CA ARG A 49 29.00 -19.43 -1.80
C ARG A 49 27.90 -18.42 -1.59
N CYS A 50 26.83 -18.79 -0.89
CA CYS A 50 25.66 -17.97 -0.61
C CYS A 50 25.85 -17.17 0.68
N HIS A 51 26.92 -16.34 0.76
CA HIS A 51 27.27 -15.58 1.96
C HIS A 51 26.87 -14.10 1.89
N TYR A 52 26.15 -13.68 0.82
CA TYR A 52 25.64 -12.32 0.73
C TYR A 52 24.57 -12.07 1.80
N LEU A 53 24.79 -11.03 2.60
CA LEU A 53 23.82 -10.53 3.58
C LEU A 53 23.32 -9.16 3.15
N LEU A 54 22.04 -9.07 2.92
CA LEU A 54 21.36 -7.80 2.62
C LEU A 54 21.46 -6.90 3.86
N LYS A 55 21.98 -5.69 3.67
CA LYS A 55 22.04 -4.67 4.72
C LYS A 55 20.97 -3.62 4.44
N PRO A 56 20.32 -3.07 5.48
CA PRO A 56 19.45 -1.91 5.32
C PRO A 56 20.23 -0.74 4.71
N ILE A 57 19.62 -0.06 3.77
CA ILE A 57 20.08 1.18 3.16
C ILE A 57 18.94 2.20 3.18
N ASP A 58 19.28 3.47 3.22
CA ASP A 58 18.28 4.52 3.19
C ASP A 58 17.57 4.54 1.84
N PRO A 59 16.27 4.92 1.82
CA PRO A 59 15.51 5.02 0.58
C PRO A 59 16.16 6.00 -0.41
N ILE A 60 16.30 5.55 -1.65
CA ILE A 60 16.89 6.32 -2.75
C ILE A 60 15.73 6.75 -3.66
N LEU A 61 15.52 8.06 -3.77
CA LEU A 61 14.52 8.61 -4.68
C LEU A 61 14.94 8.38 -6.13
N PRO A 62 14.04 7.91 -6.99
CA PRO A 62 14.30 7.89 -8.42
C PRO A 62 14.46 9.34 -8.94
N PRO A 63 15.38 9.59 -9.89
CA PRO A 63 15.58 10.92 -10.43
C PRO A 63 14.33 11.34 -11.22
N PHE A 64 13.92 12.60 -11.04
CA PHE A 64 12.88 13.23 -11.85
C PHE A 64 13.49 13.95 -13.04
N ASP A 65 13.02 13.64 -14.25
CA ASP A 65 13.46 14.34 -15.46
C ASP A 65 12.74 15.69 -15.58
N THR A 66 13.48 16.76 -15.35
CA THR A 66 12.95 18.15 -15.44
C THR A 66 12.82 18.66 -16.88
N GLY A 67 13.45 18.02 -17.84
CA GLY A 67 13.39 18.35 -19.28
C GLY A 67 14.10 19.66 -19.69
N GLU A 68 14.31 20.60 -18.77
CA GLU A 68 14.82 21.94 -19.06
C GLU A 68 16.22 22.23 -18.50
N GLY A 69 16.92 21.21 -18.01
CA GLY A 69 18.26 21.36 -17.44
C GLY A 69 18.33 21.99 -16.05
N ARG A 70 17.19 22.28 -15.42
CA ARG A 70 17.10 22.64 -14.01
C ARG A 70 17.27 21.38 -13.13
N ASN A 71 17.79 21.55 -11.92
CA ASN A 71 17.76 20.50 -10.94
C ASN A 71 16.35 20.37 -10.30
N GLU A 72 16.09 19.28 -9.57
CA GLU A 72 14.78 19.01 -8.97
C GLU A 72 14.33 20.11 -7.99
N THR A 73 15.25 20.71 -7.26
CA THR A 73 14.95 21.80 -6.32
C THR A 73 14.49 23.06 -7.05
N GLU A 74 15.19 23.43 -8.11
CA GLU A 74 14.81 24.57 -8.96
C GLU A 74 13.48 24.35 -9.64
N GLU A 75 13.25 23.15 -10.16
CA GLU A 75 12.00 22.76 -10.82
C GLU A 75 10.83 22.78 -9.84
N LEU A 76 11.02 22.24 -8.63
CA LEU A 76 10.00 22.28 -7.57
C LEU A 76 9.58 23.72 -7.26
N ARG A 77 10.55 24.64 -7.10
CA ARG A 77 10.26 26.05 -6.83
C ARG A 77 9.47 26.70 -7.97
N VAL A 78 9.90 26.51 -9.20
CA VAL A 78 9.22 27.10 -10.37
C VAL A 78 7.79 26.60 -10.46
N GLN A 79 7.58 25.28 -10.44
CA GLN A 79 6.23 24.71 -10.53
C GLN A 79 5.34 25.10 -9.34
N SER A 80 5.92 25.24 -8.14
CA SER A 80 5.16 25.63 -6.94
C SER A 80 4.74 27.09 -6.99
N ILE A 81 5.61 27.99 -7.45
CA ILE A 81 5.29 29.42 -7.61
C ILE A 81 4.18 29.58 -8.66
N GLU A 82 4.38 29.05 -9.86
CA GLU A 82 3.41 29.13 -10.95
C GLU A 82 2.06 28.50 -10.55
N GLY A 83 2.11 27.37 -9.86
CA GLY A 83 0.92 26.67 -9.38
C GLY A 83 0.18 27.44 -8.30
N LEU A 84 0.90 28.08 -7.35
CA LEU A 84 0.29 28.91 -6.32
C LEU A 84 -0.35 30.17 -6.89
N GLU A 85 0.32 30.85 -7.80
CA GLU A 85 -0.24 32.01 -8.53
C GLU A 85 -1.57 31.62 -9.19
N TRP A 86 -1.57 30.49 -9.90
CA TRP A 86 -2.78 29.96 -10.54
C TRP A 86 -3.88 29.65 -9.52
N ARG A 87 -3.54 29.06 -8.35
CA ARG A 87 -4.53 28.78 -7.28
C ARG A 87 -5.11 30.04 -6.70
N LEU A 88 -4.29 31.07 -6.45
CA LEU A 88 -4.76 32.34 -5.90
C LEU A 88 -5.75 33.02 -6.85
N GLU A 89 -5.45 33.06 -8.13
CA GLU A 89 -6.34 33.70 -9.13
C GLU A 89 -7.65 32.94 -9.36
N ASN A 90 -7.66 31.62 -9.24
CA ASN A 90 -8.84 30.82 -9.55
C ASN A 90 -9.70 30.43 -8.35
N TYR A 91 -9.15 30.45 -7.12
CA TYR A 91 -9.85 29.92 -5.94
C TYR A 91 -9.84 30.83 -4.71
N VAL A 92 -8.93 31.80 -4.62
CA VAL A 92 -8.77 32.60 -3.40
C VAL A 92 -9.17 34.06 -3.60
N TYR A 93 -8.78 34.66 -4.73
CA TYR A 93 -9.15 36.04 -4.99
C TYR A 93 -10.61 36.17 -5.40
N GLU A 94 -11.35 37.01 -4.67
CA GLU A 94 -12.74 37.35 -4.96
C GLU A 94 -12.83 38.64 -5.80
N GLU A 95 -13.90 38.80 -6.57
CA GLU A 95 -14.13 40.02 -7.39
C GLU A 95 -14.19 41.32 -6.56
N GLY A 96 -14.46 41.24 -5.26
CA GLY A 96 -14.56 42.37 -4.33
C GLY A 96 -13.25 42.76 -3.62
N HIS A 97 -12.19 41.98 -3.75
CA HIS A 97 -10.94 42.25 -3.06
C HIS A 97 -10.22 43.49 -3.64
N SER A 98 -9.82 44.42 -2.74
CA SER A 98 -8.94 45.55 -3.09
C SER A 98 -7.52 45.06 -3.39
N GLU A 99 -6.70 45.96 -4.02
CA GLU A 99 -5.29 45.63 -4.28
C GLU A 99 -4.49 45.38 -2.99
N GLU A 100 -4.82 46.07 -1.90
CA GLU A 100 -4.19 45.92 -0.61
C GLU A 100 -4.54 44.55 0.00
N GLU A 101 -5.79 44.12 -0.03
CA GLU A 101 -6.22 42.82 0.42
C GLU A 101 -5.60 41.68 -0.38
N ARG A 102 -5.54 41.80 -1.70
CA ARG A 102 -4.84 40.85 -2.56
C ARG A 102 -3.34 40.74 -2.23
N LYS A 103 -2.66 41.85 -1.94
CA LYS A 103 -1.27 41.81 -1.52
C LYS A 103 -1.05 41.15 -0.19
N GLU A 104 -1.97 41.33 0.79
CA GLU A 104 -1.89 40.69 2.10
C GLU A 104 -2.11 39.19 1.98
N ILE A 105 -3.13 38.77 1.24
CA ILE A 105 -3.38 37.34 0.92
C ILE A 105 -2.16 36.74 0.21
N HIS A 106 -1.69 37.36 -0.85
CA HIS A 106 -0.51 36.90 -1.58
C HIS A 106 0.68 36.69 -0.64
N LYS A 107 0.96 37.67 0.21
CA LYS A 107 2.07 37.60 1.17
C LYS A 107 1.90 36.40 2.12
N GLN A 108 0.70 36.18 2.66
CA GLN A 108 0.42 35.08 3.57
C GLN A 108 0.71 33.72 2.93
N TYR A 109 0.25 33.51 1.70
CA TYR A 109 0.43 32.23 0.99
C TYR A 109 1.89 32.03 0.56
N PHE A 110 2.57 33.07 0.10
CA PHE A 110 3.97 32.98 -0.33
C PHE A 110 4.93 32.83 0.86
N ASP A 111 4.69 33.49 1.99
CA ASP A 111 5.45 33.27 3.22
C ASP A 111 5.37 31.80 3.67
N ARG A 112 4.18 31.19 3.55
CA ARG A 112 3.98 29.78 3.87
C ARG A 112 4.63 28.86 2.83
N LEU A 113 4.53 29.19 1.53
CA LEU A 113 5.18 28.44 0.45
C LEU A 113 6.69 28.38 0.65
N ASP A 114 7.32 29.54 0.89
CA ASP A 114 8.77 29.63 1.09
C ASP A 114 9.24 28.84 2.32
N PHE A 115 8.47 28.86 3.39
CA PHE A 115 8.73 28.06 4.58
C PHE A 115 8.70 26.56 4.25
N GLU A 116 7.64 26.09 3.59
CA GLU A 116 7.49 24.66 3.24
C GLU A 116 8.54 24.20 2.25
N LEU A 117 8.85 24.99 1.21
CA LEU A 117 9.92 24.71 0.26
C LEU A 117 11.26 24.54 0.97
N GLY A 118 11.59 25.44 1.91
CA GLY A 118 12.81 25.33 2.70
C GLY A 118 12.92 24.02 3.49
N VAL A 119 11.81 23.55 4.06
CA VAL A 119 11.74 22.26 4.78
C VAL A 119 11.89 21.08 3.81
N ILE A 120 11.14 21.08 2.69
CA ILE A 120 11.15 19.98 1.70
C ILE A 120 12.56 19.83 1.09
N GLU A 121 13.21 20.96 0.75
CA GLU A 121 14.57 20.98 0.21
C GLU A 121 15.60 20.50 1.25
N GLY A 122 15.50 21.01 2.49
CA GLY A 122 16.38 20.62 3.59
C GLY A 122 16.31 19.15 3.95
N MET A 123 15.14 18.52 3.74
CA MET A 123 14.93 17.08 3.94
C MET A 123 15.24 16.23 2.70
N GLY A 124 15.54 16.83 1.54
CA GLY A 124 15.92 16.13 0.31
C GLY A 124 14.75 15.48 -0.45
N PHE A 125 13.53 16.03 -0.34
CA PHE A 125 12.32 15.48 -0.98
C PHE A 125 11.77 16.23 -2.21
N PRO A 126 12.48 17.14 -2.90
CA PRO A 126 11.98 17.80 -4.10
C PRO A 126 11.50 16.79 -5.16
N GLY A 127 12.32 15.77 -5.48
CA GLY A 127 11.99 14.75 -6.47
C GLY A 127 10.72 13.97 -6.11
N TYR A 128 10.50 13.67 -4.83
CA TYR A 128 9.28 12.98 -4.38
C TYR A 128 8.00 13.77 -4.71
N PHE A 129 7.98 15.08 -4.40
CA PHE A 129 6.84 15.94 -4.70
C PHE A 129 6.62 16.08 -6.21
N LEU A 130 7.68 16.21 -7.00
CA LEU A 130 7.60 16.28 -8.46
C LEU A 130 7.03 15.00 -9.07
N ILE A 131 7.48 13.83 -8.62
CA ILE A 131 6.98 12.53 -9.07
C ILE A 131 5.49 12.38 -8.78
N VAL A 132 5.07 12.72 -7.55
CA VAL A 132 3.65 12.63 -7.15
C VAL A 132 2.80 13.60 -7.95
N SER A 133 3.26 14.84 -8.10
CA SER A 133 2.58 15.86 -8.93
C SER A 133 2.41 15.41 -10.37
N ASP A 134 3.43 14.79 -10.94
CA ASP A 134 3.46 14.35 -12.33
C ASP A 134 2.36 13.33 -12.64
N PHE A 135 2.31 12.22 -11.92
CA PHE A 135 1.30 11.20 -12.21
C PHE A 135 -0.12 11.65 -11.86
N ILE A 136 -0.29 12.58 -10.91
CA ILE A 136 -1.60 13.18 -10.61
C ILE A 136 -2.03 14.14 -11.72
N LYS A 137 -1.16 15.02 -12.20
CA LYS A 137 -1.44 15.92 -13.32
C LYS A 137 -1.78 15.12 -14.57
N TRP A 138 -0.96 14.12 -14.91
CA TRP A 138 -1.24 13.23 -16.03
C TRP A 138 -2.61 12.55 -15.90
N SER A 139 -2.98 12.07 -14.71
CA SER A 139 -4.29 11.45 -14.48
C SER A 139 -5.43 12.44 -14.71
N LYS A 140 -5.32 13.66 -14.20
CA LYS A 140 -6.32 14.72 -14.40
C LYS A 140 -6.44 15.11 -15.89
N GLU A 141 -5.33 15.15 -16.62
CA GLU A 141 -5.31 15.41 -18.08
C GLU A 141 -5.97 14.30 -18.90
N GLN A 142 -5.94 13.05 -18.40
CA GLN A 142 -6.62 11.91 -19.01
C GLN A 142 -8.07 11.74 -18.52
N ASP A 143 -8.63 12.73 -17.82
CA ASP A 143 -9.97 12.65 -17.21
C ASP A 143 -10.14 11.44 -16.28
N ILE A 144 -9.06 11.07 -15.57
CA ILE A 144 -9.09 10.04 -14.52
C ILE A 144 -9.34 10.75 -13.20
N PRO A 145 -10.46 10.47 -12.51
CA PRO A 145 -10.77 11.11 -11.23
C PRO A 145 -9.71 10.81 -10.17
N VAL A 146 -9.21 11.89 -9.55
CA VAL A 146 -8.27 11.84 -8.43
C VAL A 146 -8.92 12.53 -7.23
N GLY A 147 -8.76 11.96 -6.04
CA GLY A 147 -9.30 12.53 -4.81
C GLY A 147 -8.62 13.85 -4.44
N PRO A 148 -9.31 14.73 -3.68
CA PRO A 148 -8.81 16.06 -3.33
C PRO A 148 -7.62 16.04 -2.36
N GLY A 149 -7.19 14.88 -1.94
CA GLY A 149 -6.17 14.67 -0.92
C GLY A 149 -6.78 14.32 0.43
N ARG A 150 -6.01 13.61 1.23
CA ARG A 150 -6.36 13.19 2.59
C ARG A 150 -5.12 13.05 3.49
N GLY A 151 -5.36 12.79 4.77
CA GLY A 151 -4.27 12.63 5.73
C GLY A 151 -3.50 13.94 5.98
N SER A 152 -2.25 13.81 6.38
CA SER A 152 -1.40 14.97 6.72
C SER A 152 -0.90 15.76 5.51
N GLY A 153 -0.79 15.11 4.34
CA GLY A 153 -0.34 15.76 3.10
C GLY A 153 -1.24 16.90 2.63
N ALA A 154 -2.54 16.88 3.00
CA ALA A 154 -3.46 17.97 2.74
C ALA A 154 -3.07 19.29 3.44
N GLY A 155 -2.16 19.25 4.43
CA GLY A 155 -1.67 20.45 5.13
C GLY A 155 -0.57 21.21 4.41
N SER A 156 -0.14 20.80 3.21
CA SER A 156 0.95 21.43 2.45
C SER A 156 0.44 22.37 1.37
N VAL A 157 0.87 23.64 1.43
CA VAL A 157 0.65 24.63 0.37
C VAL A 157 1.42 24.25 -0.91
N VAL A 158 2.63 23.68 -0.78
CA VAL A 158 3.38 23.16 -1.91
C VAL A 158 2.61 22.05 -2.62
N ALA A 159 2.04 21.10 -1.88
CA ALA A 159 1.22 20.03 -2.46
C ALA A 159 -0.04 20.58 -3.16
N TRP A 160 -0.67 21.58 -2.59
CA TRP A 160 -1.81 22.27 -3.19
C TRP A 160 -1.45 23.04 -4.46
N ALA A 161 -0.35 23.77 -4.44
CA ALA A 161 0.18 24.47 -5.60
C ALA A 161 0.52 23.52 -6.76
N LEU A 162 1.16 22.39 -6.43
CA LEU A 162 1.53 21.35 -7.40
C LEU A 162 0.34 20.50 -7.89
N LYS A 163 -0.90 20.79 -7.46
CA LYS A 163 -2.13 20.02 -7.78
C LYS A 163 -2.12 18.59 -7.27
N ILE A 164 -1.26 18.28 -6.28
CA ILE A 164 -1.27 17.00 -5.56
C ILE A 164 -2.54 16.90 -4.71
N THR A 165 -2.89 18.00 -4.03
CA THR A 165 -4.13 18.14 -3.28
C THR A 165 -4.99 19.25 -3.87
N ASP A 166 -6.29 19.21 -3.58
CA ASP A 166 -7.26 20.24 -4.02
C ASP A 166 -7.94 20.93 -2.82
N LEU A 167 -7.39 20.76 -1.62
CA LEU A 167 -7.83 21.40 -0.38
C LEU A 167 -6.88 22.55 -0.06
N ASP A 168 -7.44 23.75 0.18
CA ASP A 168 -6.64 24.90 0.61
C ASP A 168 -6.25 24.75 2.09
N PRO A 169 -4.96 24.52 2.39
CA PRO A 169 -4.53 24.25 3.75
C PRO A 169 -4.57 25.49 4.65
N ILE A 170 -4.51 26.70 4.10
CA ILE A 170 -4.58 27.95 4.87
C ILE A 170 -6.03 28.24 5.27
N ALA A 171 -6.95 28.21 4.32
CA ALA A 171 -8.38 28.40 4.57
C ALA A 171 -8.94 27.37 5.57
N LEU A 172 -8.44 26.13 5.55
CA LEU A 172 -8.85 25.04 6.44
C LEU A 172 -8.01 24.94 7.72
N ASN A 173 -7.07 25.84 7.98
CA ASN A 173 -6.18 25.84 9.16
C ASN A 173 -5.44 24.50 9.34
N LEU A 174 -4.96 23.91 8.26
CA LEU A 174 -4.20 22.65 8.30
C LEU A 174 -2.72 22.92 8.58
N LEU A 175 -2.11 22.00 9.34
CA LEU A 175 -0.72 22.13 9.80
C LEU A 175 0.21 21.30 8.92
N PHE A 176 1.21 21.95 8.31
CA PHE A 176 2.24 21.30 7.51
C PHE A 176 3.17 20.41 8.35
N GLU A 177 3.45 20.81 9.58
CA GLU A 177 4.36 20.10 10.51
C GLU A 177 3.85 18.71 10.89
N ARG A 178 2.57 18.41 10.63
CA ARG A 178 2.01 17.06 10.78
C ARG A 178 2.40 16.15 9.59
N PHE A 179 2.72 16.75 8.45
CA PHE A 179 3.12 16.03 7.24
C PHE A 179 4.64 15.86 7.19
N LEU A 180 5.39 16.97 7.27
CA LEU A 180 6.84 16.96 7.30
C LEU A 180 7.34 17.75 8.51
N ASN A 181 8.25 17.15 9.26
CA ASN A 181 8.91 17.77 10.41
C ASN A 181 10.39 17.39 10.40
N PRO A 182 11.33 18.36 10.32
CA PRO A 182 12.75 18.10 10.35
C PRO A 182 13.25 17.36 11.60
N GLU A 183 12.54 17.51 12.74
CA GLU A 183 12.85 16.80 13.98
C GLU A 183 12.46 15.31 13.93
N ARG A 184 11.57 14.95 13.03
CA ARG A 184 11.09 13.58 12.83
C ARG A 184 11.42 13.12 11.41
N VAL A 185 12.62 12.60 11.22
CA VAL A 185 13.07 12.09 9.91
C VAL A 185 12.23 10.90 9.50
N SER A 186 11.23 11.13 8.67
CA SER A 186 10.43 10.09 8.01
C SER A 186 10.18 10.49 6.57
N MET A 187 10.11 9.50 5.67
CA MET A 187 9.69 9.74 4.29
C MET A 187 8.28 10.34 4.27
N PRO A 188 8.03 11.34 3.40
CA PRO A 188 6.67 11.78 3.12
C PRO A 188 5.85 10.64 2.52
N ASP A 189 4.56 10.60 2.81
CA ASP A 189 3.65 9.58 2.32
C ASP A 189 2.34 10.24 1.88
N PHE A 190 2.16 10.39 0.56
CA PHE A 190 0.90 10.84 0.00
C PHE A 190 0.02 9.62 -0.32
N ASP A 191 -1.10 9.53 0.38
CA ASP A 191 -2.18 8.62 0.03
C ASP A 191 -2.99 9.20 -1.13
N VAL A 192 -2.84 8.69 -2.34
CA VAL A 192 -3.55 9.20 -3.51
C VAL A 192 -4.71 8.28 -3.88
N ASP A 193 -5.92 8.83 -3.82
CA ASP A 193 -7.14 8.12 -4.17
C ASP A 193 -7.46 8.31 -5.67
N PHE A 194 -7.45 7.23 -6.44
CA PHE A 194 -7.83 7.20 -7.84
C PHE A 194 -9.19 6.54 -8.06
N CYS A 195 -9.84 6.84 -9.17
CA CYS A 195 -10.95 6.04 -9.66
C CYS A 195 -10.53 4.56 -9.74
N GLN A 196 -11.29 3.68 -9.07
CA GLN A 196 -10.97 2.26 -9.00
C GLN A 196 -10.83 1.62 -10.39
N ASP A 197 -11.69 1.98 -11.32
CA ASP A 197 -11.78 1.33 -12.64
C ASP A 197 -10.64 1.74 -13.58
N ARG A 198 -10.03 2.92 -13.36
CA ARG A 198 -8.98 3.47 -14.23
C ARG A 198 -7.60 3.61 -13.56
N ARG A 199 -7.46 3.18 -12.32
CA ARG A 199 -6.19 3.20 -11.57
C ARG A 199 -5.05 2.48 -12.30
N GLU A 200 -5.34 1.36 -12.96
CA GLU A 200 -4.33 0.59 -13.68
C GLU A 200 -3.70 1.37 -14.86
N GLU A 201 -4.43 2.33 -15.44
CA GLU A 201 -3.90 3.22 -16.49
C GLU A 201 -2.80 4.13 -15.91
N VAL A 202 -3.00 4.64 -14.68
CA VAL A 202 -2.00 5.47 -13.99
C VAL A 202 -0.74 4.66 -13.67
N ILE A 203 -0.89 3.45 -13.18
CA ILE A 203 0.24 2.56 -12.89
C ILE A 203 1.01 2.25 -14.19
N LYS A 204 0.31 2.03 -15.29
CA LYS A 204 0.92 1.81 -16.60
C LYS A 204 1.71 3.03 -17.08
N TYR A 205 1.16 4.24 -16.92
CA TYR A 205 1.88 5.48 -17.21
C TYR A 205 3.20 5.57 -16.43
N VAL A 206 3.15 5.29 -15.12
CA VAL A 206 4.35 5.29 -14.27
C VAL A 206 5.39 4.27 -14.76
N GLN A 207 4.95 3.06 -15.16
CA GLN A 207 5.84 2.06 -15.74
C GLN A 207 6.46 2.49 -17.07
N GLU A 208 5.70 3.16 -17.91
CA GLU A 208 6.19 3.66 -19.20
C GLU A 208 7.19 4.81 -19.01
N LYS A 209 6.93 5.69 -18.03
CA LYS A 209 7.78 6.84 -17.74
C LYS A 209 9.08 6.48 -17.03
N TYR A 210 9.01 5.69 -15.97
CA TYR A 210 10.17 5.37 -15.13
C TYR A 210 10.91 4.09 -15.53
N GLY A 211 10.30 3.26 -16.38
CA GLY A 211 10.84 1.99 -16.85
C GLY A 211 10.16 0.78 -16.22
N LYS A 212 9.81 -0.20 -17.05
CA LYS A 212 9.11 -1.43 -16.61
C LYS A 212 9.95 -2.31 -15.66
N ASP A 213 11.26 -2.17 -15.70
CA ASP A 213 12.22 -2.87 -14.85
C ASP A 213 12.50 -2.13 -13.52
N ARG A 214 12.01 -0.89 -13.40
CA ARG A 214 12.17 -0.03 -12.22
C ARG A 214 10.90 0.16 -11.40
N VAL A 215 9.77 -0.36 -11.85
CA VAL A 215 8.47 -0.20 -11.20
C VAL A 215 7.89 -1.56 -10.86
N ALA A 216 7.51 -1.78 -9.61
CA ALA A 216 6.91 -3.03 -9.16
C ALA A 216 5.82 -2.80 -8.10
N GLN A 217 4.87 -3.73 -8.01
CA GLN A 217 3.92 -3.78 -6.90
C GLN A 217 4.59 -4.35 -5.64
N ILE A 218 4.12 -3.93 -4.47
CA ILE A 218 4.60 -4.47 -3.19
C ILE A 218 3.87 -5.78 -2.90
N ILE A 219 4.61 -6.79 -2.43
CA ILE A 219 4.03 -8.07 -1.99
C ILE A 219 3.31 -7.92 -0.66
N THR A 220 2.25 -8.70 -0.48
CA THR A 220 1.64 -8.95 0.82
C THR A 220 1.58 -10.44 1.11
N PHE A 221 1.68 -10.80 2.38
CA PHE A 221 1.59 -12.18 2.83
C PHE A 221 0.30 -12.36 3.64
N GLY A 222 -0.63 -13.11 3.08
CA GLY A 222 -1.85 -13.49 3.79
C GLY A 222 -1.53 -14.46 4.93
N LYS A 223 -2.03 -14.15 6.13
CA LYS A 223 -1.95 -15.02 7.31
C LYS A 223 -3.31 -15.62 7.62
N LEU A 224 -3.32 -16.82 8.18
CA LEU A 224 -4.51 -17.43 8.76
C LEU A 224 -4.81 -16.73 10.10
N GLN A 225 -5.72 -15.76 10.06
CA GLN A 225 -6.19 -15.05 11.26
C GLN A 225 -7.31 -15.85 11.94
N ALA A 226 -7.58 -15.59 13.23
CA ALA A 226 -8.49 -16.33 14.09
C ALA A 226 -9.85 -16.69 13.45
N ARG A 227 -10.60 -15.70 12.92
CA ARG A 227 -11.89 -15.99 12.25
C ARG A 227 -11.74 -16.77 10.95
N ALA A 228 -10.69 -16.48 10.20
CA ALA A 228 -10.44 -17.12 8.91
C ALA A 228 -10.03 -18.58 9.09
N VAL A 229 -9.13 -18.87 10.03
CA VAL A 229 -8.67 -20.23 10.29
C VAL A 229 -9.81 -21.12 10.78
N VAL A 230 -10.69 -20.63 11.67
CA VAL A 230 -11.86 -21.37 12.13
C VAL A 230 -12.78 -21.72 10.96
N ARG A 231 -13.05 -20.78 10.05
CA ARG A 231 -13.88 -21.05 8.85
C ARG A 231 -13.22 -22.03 7.89
N ASP A 232 -11.93 -21.88 7.64
CA ASP A 232 -11.20 -22.77 6.74
C ASP A 232 -11.09 -24.19 7.29
N VAL A 233 -10.80 -24.37 8.59
CA VAL A 233 -10.75 -25.69 9.24
C VAL A 233 -12.14 -26.31 9.30
N GLY A 234 -13.17 -25.54 9.67
CA GLY A 234 -14.56 -26.02 9.68
C GLY A 234 -15.01 -26.53 8.32
N ARG A 235 -14.64 -25.83 7.24
CA ARG A 235 -14.92 -26.24 5.87
C ARG A 235 -14.25 -27.58 5.54
N VAL A 236 -12.96 -27.75 5.83
CA VAL A 236 -12.24 -29.00 5.50
C VAL A 236 -12.65 -30.18 6.38
N LEU A 237 -13.21 -29.91 7.57
CA LEU A 237 -13.83 -30.93 8.45
C LEU A 237 -15.28 -31.24 8.07
N GLN A 238 -15.83 -30.60 7.03
CA GLN A 238 -17.22 -30.76 6.56
C GLN A 238 -18.28 -30.38 7.61
N MET A 239 -17.94 -29.43 8.50
CA MET A 239 -18.91 -28.95 9.47
C MET A 239 -20.00 -28.09 8.78
N PRO A 240 -21.25 -28.11 9.31
CA PRO A 240 -22.32 -27.26 8.81
C PRO A 240 -21.94 -25.78 8.85
N TYR A 241 -22.14 -25.05 7.73
CA TYR A 241 -21.75 -23.65 7.59
C TYR A 241 -22.30 -22.76 8.73
N GLY A 242 -23.58 -22.96 9.10
CA GLY A 242 -24.23 -22.19 10.17
C GLY A 242 -23.57 -22.38 11.55
N GLN A 243 -23.06 -23.59 11.82
CA GLN A 243 -22.33 -23.87 13.06
C GLN A 243 -20.97 -23.18 13.06
N VAL A 244 -20.21 -23.30 11.98
CA VAL A 244 -18.89 -22.67 11.83
C VAL A 244 -19.00 -21.15 11.86
N ASP A 245 -20.01 -20.58 11.20
CA ASP A 245 -20.24 -19.13 11.19
C ASP A 245 -20.59 -18.60 12.59
N ARG A 246 -21.43 -19.33 13.35
CA ARG A 246 -21.74 -19.00 14.75
C ARG A 246 -20.47 -18.99 15.60
N ILE A 247 -19.67 -20.06 15.56
CA ILE A 247 -18.40 -20.16 16.28
C ILE A 247 -17.45 -19.02 15.89
N SER A 248 -17.31 -18.77 14.59
CA SER A 248 -16.41 -17.72 14.10
C SER A 248 -16.83 -16.29 14.52
N LYS A 249 -18.13 -16.04 14.69
CA LYS A 249 -18.67 -14.75 15.14
C LYS A 249 -18.43 -14.45 16.62
N MET A 250 -18.18 -15.47 17.43
CA MET A 250 -17.80 -15.29 18.84
C MET A 250 -16.39 -14.72 18.99
N ILE A 251 -15.55 -14.82 17.96
CA ILE A 251 -14.23 -14.18 17.95
C ILE A 251 -14.39 -12.69 17.64
N PRO A 252 -13.89 -11.75 18.48
CA PRO A 252 -13.92 -10.33 18.20
C PRO A 252 -13.22 -9.98 16.87
N SER A 253 -13.74 -9.01 16.12
CA SER A 253 -13.15 -8.55 14.86
C SER A 253 -12.98 -7.04 14.88
N ASN A 254 -11.87 -6.60 15.42
CA ASN A 254 -11.47 -5.21 15.34
C ASN A 254 -10.16 -5.13 14.52
N PRO A 255 -10.17 -4.52 13.32
CA PRO A 255 -8.96 -4.40 12.50
C PRO A 255 -7.83 -3.59 13.18
N ALA A 256 -8.19 -2.63 14.04
CA ALA A 256 -7.22 -1.82 14.76
C ALA A 256 -6.57 -2.55 15.96
N ASN A 257 -7.26 -3.57 16.50
CA ASN A 257 -6.75 -4.39 17.60
C ASN A 257 -7.17 -5.85 17.36
N PRO A 258 -6.48 -6.57 16.47
CA PRO A 258 -6.79 -7.97 16.16
C PRO A 258 -6.53 -8.86 17.37
N VAL A 259 -7.50 -9.73 17.69
CA VAL A 259 -7.45 -10.69 18.81
C VAL A 259 -7.11 -12.06 18.25
N THR A 260 -6.21 -12.78 18.91
CA THR A 260 -5.90 -14.18 18.59
C THR A 260 -7.02 -15.12 19.04
N LEU A 261 -7.04 -16.31 18.48
CA LEU A 261 -8.02 -17.33 18.86
C LEU A 261 -7.88 -17.73 20.34
N GLN A 262 -6.64 -17.81 20.84
CA GLN A 262 -6.38 -18.11 22.24
C GLN A 262 -6.90 -16.99 23.16
N GLU A 263 -6.61 -15.75 22.86
CA GLU A 263 -7.11 -14.59 23.63
C GLU A 263 -8.65 -14.53 23.63
N ALA A 264 -9.29 -14.84 22.50
CA ALA A 264 -10.75 -14.90 22.42
C ALA A 264 -11.32 -16.00 23.31
N LEU A 265 -10.70 -17.18 23.34
CA LEU A 265 -11.08 -18.29 24.21
C LEU A 265 -10.90 -17.94 25.71
N ASP A 266 -9.82 -17.26 26.04
CA ASP A 266 -9.52 -16.91 27.43
C ASP A 266 -10.48 -15.82 27.95
N ALA A 267 -10.87 -14.90 27.09
CA ALA A 267 -11.74 -13.78 27.45
C ALA A 267 -13.24 -14.17 27.57
N ASP A 268 -13.71 -15.17 26.80
CA ASP A 268 -15.13 -15.49 26.71
C ASP A 268 -15.43 -16.91 27.24
N PRO A 269 -16.02 -17.04 28.47
CA PRO A 269 -16.45 -18.32 28.99
C PRO A 269 -17.54 -19.00 28.16
N ASP A 270 -18.45 -18.26 27.55
CA ASP A 270 -19.55 -18.81 26.75
C ASP A 270 -19.00 -19.41 25.46
N PHE A 271 -17.95 -18.82 24.89
CA PHE A 271 -17.24 -19.38 23.76
C PHE A 271 -16.64 -20.76 24.10
N ARG A 272 -15.96 -20.88 25.23
CA ARG A 272 -15.45 -22.18 25.71
C ARG A 272 -16.56 -23.23 25.94
N LEU A 273 -17.69 -22.78 26.49
CA LEU A 273 -18.84 -23.68 26.71
C LEU A 273 -19.47 -24.13 25.38
N GLU A 274 -19.57 -23.24 24.39
CA GLU A 274 -20.11 -23.57 23.06
C GLU A 274 -19.27 -24.65 22.37
N ILE A 275 -17.94 -24.53 22.44
CA ILE A 275 -17.00 -25.49 21.85
C ILE A 275 -17.15 -26.87 22.52
N LYS A 276 -17.24 -26.94 23.84
CA LYS A 276 -17.35 -28.20 24.60
C LYS A 276 -18.65 -28.97 24.39
N LYS A 277 -19.63 -28.36 23.72
CA LYS A 277 -20.91 -29.08 23.40
C LYS A 277 -20.78 -30.10 22.27
N ASP A 278 -19.71 -30.01 21.47
CA ASP A 278 -19.54 -30.82 20.26
C ASP A 278 -18.06 -31.18 20.08
N GLU A 279 -17.75 -32.48 20.08
CA GLU A 279 -16.41 -33.01 19.87
C GLU A 279 -15.77 -32.50 18.56
N THR A 280 -16.60 -32.32 17.51
CA THR A 280 -16.12 -31.78 16.23
C THR A 280 -15.71 -30.30 16.35
N ALA A 281 -16.41 -29.55 17.21
CA ALA A 281 -16.04 -28.17 17.51
C ALA A 281 -14.76 -28.07 18.34
N GLU A 282 -14.55 -28.98 19.29
CA GLU A 282 -13.29 -29.09 20.04
C GLU A 282 -12.13 -29.35 19.08
N ARG A 283 -12.26 -30.34 18.21
CA ARG A 283 -11.26 -30.68 17.20
C ARG A 283 -11.01 -29.55 16.23
N LEU A 284 -12.05 -28.81 15.82
CA LEU A 284 -11.93 -27.59 14.99
C LEU A 284 -10.98 -26.61 15.65
N ILE A 285 -11.19 -26.30 16.92
CA ILE A 285 -10.40 -25.29 17.65
C ILE A 285 -8.96 -25.75 17.89
N GLU A 286 -8.76 -27.01 18.26
CA GLU A 286 -7.43 -27.60 18.43
C GLU A 286 -6.57 -27.44 17.16
N ILE A 287 -7.13 -27.74 15.99
CA ILE A 287 -6.46 -27.59 14.70
C ILE A 287 -6.28 -26.11 14.36
N ALA A 288 -7.29 -25.28 14.61
CA ALA A 288 -7.24 -23.85 14.32
C ALA A 288 -6.14 -23.14 15.12
N LEU A 289 -5.96 -23.46 16.40
CA LEU A 289 -4.88 -22.93 17.25
C LEU A 289 -3.48 -23.26 16.71
N GLN A 290 -3.31 -24.47 16.12
CA GLN A 290 -2.02 -24.86 15.53
C GLN A 290 -1.74 -24.17 14.20
N LEU A 291 -2.77 -23.75 13.46
CA LEU A 291 -2.66 -23.16 12.14
C LEU A 291 -2.74 -21.63 12.15
N GLU A 292 -3.24 -21.03 13.23
CA GLU A 292 -3.32 -19.57 13.36
C GLU A 292 -1.95 -18.91 13.19
N GLY A 293 -1.91 -17.81 12.50
CA GLY A 293 -0.68 -17.06 12.25
C GLY A 293 0.22 -17.59 11.14
N LEU A 294 -0.02 -18.80 10.63
CA LEU A 294 0.75 -19.33 9.51
C LEU A 294 0.48 -18.55 8.23
N TYR A 295 1.53 -18.35 7.44
CA TYR A 295 1.40 -17.75 6.11
C TYR A 295 0.67 -18.70 5.16
N ARG A 296 -0.27 -18.15 4.41
CA ARG A 296 -1.13 -18.90 3.50
C ARG A 296 -0.72 -18.74 2.04
N HIS A 297 -0.61 -17.52 1.60
CA HIS A 297 -0.27 -17.19 0.22
C HIS A 297 0.41 -15.82 0.14
N ALA A 298 1.15 -15.62 -0.95
CA ALA A 298 1.60 -14.31 -1.38
C ALA A 298 0.53 -13.68 -2.29
N SER A 299 0.36 -12.39 -2.16
CA SER A 299 -0.53 -11.56 -2.97
C SER A 299 0.14 -10.21 -3.22
N THR A 300 -0.43 -9.40 -4.08
CA THR A 300 0.00 -8.02 -4.28
C THR A 300 -0.69 -7.07 -3.29
N HIS A 301 0.01 -6.04 -2.86
CA HIS A 301 -0.57 -4.97 -2.07
C HIS A 301 -1.62 -4.22 -2.91
N ALA A 302 -2.73 -3.83 -2.28
CA ALA A 302 -3.83 -3.21 -3.00
C ALA A 302 -3.48 -1.86 -3.62
N ALA A 303 -2.51 -1.13 -3.04
CA ALA A 303 -2.15 0.24 -3.42
C ALA A 303 -0.66 0.43 -3.68
N GLY A 304 0.21 -0.23 -2.91
CA GLY A 304 1.64 0.08 -2.87
C GLY A 304 2.39 -0.30 -4.13
N VAL A 305 3.06 0.68 -4.71
CA VAL A 305 3.97 0.55 -5.86
C VAL A 305 5.31 1.15 -5.45
N VAL A 306 6.40 0.54 -5.87
CA VAL A 306 7.75 1.09 -5.71
C VAL A 306 8.30 1.54 -7.05
N ILE A 307 9.07 2.63 -7.02
CA ILE A 307 9.81 3.16 -8.16
C ILE A 307 11.28 3.21 -7.75
N GLY A 308 12.15 2.52 -8.47
CA GLY A 308 13.59 2.49 -8.22
C GLY A 308 14.36 3.48 -9.09
N ASP A 309 15.52 3.91 -8.60
CA ASP A 309 16.49 4.73 -9.35
C ASP A 309 17.22 3.92 -10.44
N ARG A 310 17.16 2.60 -10.33
CA ARG A 310 17.80 1.60 -11.21
C ARG A 310 16.92 0.36 -11.35
N PRO A 311 17.28 -0.61 -12.21
CA PRO A 311 16.55 -1.88 -12.30
C PRO A 311 16.39 -2.55 -10.94
N LEU A 312 15.14 -2.88 -10.58
CA LEU A 312 14.80 -3.36 -9.22
C LEU A 312 15.52 -4.67 -8.84
N HIS A 313 15.86 -5.51 -9.82
CA HIS A 313 16.57 -6.77 -9.56
C HIS A 313 18.00 -6.56 -9.02
N GLU A 314 18.57 -5.37 -9.16
CA GLU A 314 19.86 -4.99 -8.55
C GLU A 314 19.73 -4.65 -7.07
N LEU A 315 18.52 -4.32 -6.60
CA LEU A 315 18.24 -3.91 -5.23
C LEU A 315 17.59 -5.03 -4.41
N ILE A 316 16.59 -5.71 -4.99
CA ILE A 316 15.75 -6.68 -4.29
C ILE A 316 15.41 -7.88 -5.19
N PRO A 317 15.11 -9.06 -4.61
CA PRO A 317 14.52 -10.15 -5.35
C PRO A 317 13.08 -9.81 -5.76
N LEU A 318 12.70 -10.22 -6.98
CA LEU A 318 11.38 -10.01 -7.55
C LEU A 318 10.61 -11.33 -7.65
N TYR A 319 9.29 -11.24 -7.55
CA TYR A 319 8.34 -12.32 -7.73
C TYR A 319 7.46 -12.05 -8.95
N ARG A 320 7.20 -13.07 -9.75
CA ARG A 320 6.27 -13.00 -10.87
C ARG A 320 4.92 -13.61 -10.45
N ASP A 321 3.92 -12.77 -10.27
CA ASP A 321 2.54 -13.25 -10.08
C ASP A 321 2.01 -13.74 -11.44
N PRO A 322 1.52 -15.00 -11.54
CA PRO A 322 0.95 -15.51 -12.80
C PRO A 322 -0.27 -14.73 -13.31
N ARG A 323 -0.87 -13.91 -12.47
CA ARG A 323 -2.07 -13.11 -12.76
C ARG A 323 -1.76 -11.68 -13.20
N SER A 324 -0.49 -11.26 -13.17
CA SER A 324 -0.06 -9.89 -13.48
C SER A 324 1.20 -9.89 -14.32
N ASP A 325 1.27 -8.99 -15.29
CA ASP A 325 2.49 -8.75 -16.07
C ASP A 325 3.51 -7.87 -15.34
N MET A 326 3.07 -7.21 -14.27
CA MET A 326 3.90 -6.34 -13.46
C MET A 326 4.73 -7.16 -12.46
N PRO A 327 6.04 -6.89 -12.32
CA PRO A 327 6.84 -7.52 -11.29
C PRO A 327 6.34 -7.14 -9.90
N VAL A 328 6.57 -8.03 -8.94
CA VAL A 328 6.19 -7.84 -7.54
C VAL A 328 7.45 -7.95 -6.69
N THR A 329 7.63 -7.07 -5.70
CA THR A 329 8.76 -7.16 -4.76
C THR A 329 8.62 -8.42 -3.89
N GLN A 330 9.72 -9.07 -3.49
CA GLN A 330 9.65 -10.14 -2.49
C GLN A 330 9.72 -9.62 -1.05
N PHE A 331 9.96 -8.32 -0.87
CA PHE A 331 9.83 -7.65 0.42
C PHE A 331 8.48 -6.97 0.54
N ASN A 332 7.85 -7.12 1.70
CA ASN A 332 6.59 -6.45 2.02
C ASN A 332 6.82 -4.96 2.36
N MET A 333 5.74 -4.22 2.56
CA MET A 333 5.72 -2.78 2.84
C MET A 333 6.69 -2.35 3.97
N LYS A 334 6.91 -3.22 4.98
CA LYS A 334 7.81 -2.92 6.09
C LYS A 334 9.29 -2.92 5.70
N TYR A 335 9.68 -3.73 4.70
CA TYR A 335 11.08 -3.97 4.37
C TYR A 335 11.53 -3.37 3.04
N VAL A 336 10.61 -2.95 2.16
CA VAL A 336 10.98 -2.33 0.87
C VAL A 336 11.76 -1.03 1.06
N GLU A 337 11.39 -0.21 2.04
CA GLU A 337 12.10 1.03 2.36
C GLU A 337 13.50 0.75 2.91
N GLN A 338 13.65 -0.26 3.77
CA GLN A 338 14.96 -0.68 4.29
C GLN A 338 15.88 -1.28 3.21
N ALA A 339 15.31 -1.65 2.07
CA ALA A 339 16.04 -2.11 0.89
C ALA A 339 16.37 -0.96 -0.09
N GLY A 340 16.14 0.29 0.30
CA GLY A 340 16.45 1.47 -0.49
C GLY A 340 15.39 1.89 -1.49
N LEU A 341 14.17 1.36 -1.41
CA LEU A 341 13.08 1.69 -2.31
C LEU A 341 12.12 2.71 -1.71
N VAL A 342 11.60 3.57 -2.56
CA VAL A 342 10.54 4.52 -2.20
C VAL A 342 9.19 3.97 -2.63
N LYS A 343 8.24 3.99 -1.71
CA LYS A 343 6.86 3.55 -1.97
C LYS A 343 5.96 4.73 -2.37
N PHE A 344 4.99 4.44 -3.21
CA PHE A 344 3.92 5.35 -3.60
C PHE A 344 2.60 4.60 -3.49
N ASP A 345 1.60 5.20 -2.83
CA ASP A 345 0.31 4.55 -2.59
C ASP A 345 -0.73 5.02 -3.60
N PHE A 346 -1.06 4.14 -4.56
CA PHE A 346 -2.10 4.31 -5.57
C PHE A 346 -3.38 3.61 -5.11
N LEU A 347 -4.22 4.31 -4.37
CA LEU A 347 -5.44 3.73 -3.81
C LEU A 347 -6.58 3.75 -4.83
N GLY A 348 -7.23 2.62 -5.06
CA GLY A 348 -8.44 2.53 -5.89
C GLY A 348 -9.68 2.74 -5.04
N LEU A 349 -10.33 3.90 -5.14
CA LEU A 349 -11.52 4.24 -4.37
C LEU A 349 -12.78 4.16 -5.22
N LYS A 350 -13.67 3.21 -4.90
CA LYS A 350 -14.94 3.02 -5.61
C LYS A 350 -15.85 4.25 -5.54
N THR A 351 -15.81 4.98 -4.42
CA THR A 351 -16.59 6.20 -4.24
C THR A 351 -16.22 7.26 -5.28
N MET A 352 -14.95 7.37 -5.66
CA MET A 352 -14.52 8.29 -6.72
C MET A 352 -15.17 7.94 -8.06
N THR A 353 -15.22 6.66 -8.41
CA THR A 353 -15.92 6.18 -9.62
C THR A 353 -17.41 6.56 -9.58
N VAL A 354 -18.06 6.37 -8.44
CA VAL A 354 -19.50 6.67 -8.27
C VAL A 354 -19.77 8.17 -8.41
N VAL A 355 -19.00 9.02 -7.74
CA VAL A 355 -19.18 10.50 -7.78
C VAL A 355 -18.94 11.03 -9.20
N HIS A 356 -17.85 10.61 -9.85
CA HIS A 356 -17.57 11.02 -11.23
C HIS A 356 -18.67 10.57 -12.20
N THR A 357 -19.12 9.31 -12.08
CA THR A 357 -20.20 8.79 -12.93
C THR A 357 -21.51 9.57 -12.70
N ALA A 358 -21.81 9.92 -11.45
CA ALA A 358 -23.00 10.72 -11.14
C ALA A 358 -22.94 12.11 -11.79
N ALA A 359 -21.81 12.82 -11.67
CA ALA A 359 -21.63 14.13 -12.32
C ALA A 359 -21.76 14.04 -13.84
N LYS A 360 -21.17 13.01 -14.45
CA LYS A 360 -21.27 12.74 -15.89
C LYS A 360 -22.72 12.50 -16.33
N LEU A 361 -23.47 11.67 -15.60
CA LEU A 361 -24.87 11.40 -15.88
C LEU A 361 -25.75 12.66 -15.75
N VAL A 362 -25.48 13.52 -14.75
CA VAL A 362 -26.18 14.81 -14.61
C VAL A 362 -25.91 15.70 -15.82
N LYS A 363 -24.67 15.76 -16.29
CA LYS A 363 -24.32 16.50 -17.50
C LYS A 363 -25.03 15.96 -18.74
N GLU A 364 -25.06 14.62 -18.91
CA GLU A 364 -25.71 13.96 -20.05
C GLU A 364 -27.25 14.15 -20.04
N VAL A 365 -27.90 14.01 -18.87
CA VAL A 365 -29.35 14.02 -18.75
C VAL A 365 -29.91 15.44 -18.63
N HIS A 366 -29.24 16.31 -17.86
CA HIS A 366 -29.74 17.63 -17.51
C HIS A 366 -28.97 18.77 -18.17
N ASN A 367 -27.87 18.48 -18.90
CA ASN A 367 -26.96 19.46 -19.49
C ASN A 367 -26.40 20.46 -18.45
N VAL A 368 -26.20 19.99 -17.21
CA VAL A 368 -25.63 20.75 -16.10
C VAL A 368 -24.25 20.22 -15.83
N ASP A 369 -23.26 21.08 -15.91
CA ASP A 369 -21.87 20.75 -15.53
C ASP A 369 -21.69 20.99 -14.04
N ILE A 370 -21.27 19.97 -13.30
CA ILE A 370 -21.04 20.03 -11.86
C ILE A 370 -19.53 20.06 -11.63
N ASP A 371 -19.01 21.17 -11.11
CA ASP A 371 -17.66 21.22 -10.58
C ASP A 371 -17.65 20.60 -9.18
N ILE A 372 -17.15 19.37 -9.11
CA ILE A 372 -17.10 18.59 -7.86
C ILE A 372 -16.24 19.26 -6.79
N LEU A 373 -15.21 20.02 -7.20
CA LEU A 373 -14.26 20.69 -6.28
C LEU A 373 -14.86 21.95 -5.66
N ASN A 374 -15.84 22.56 -6.30
CA ASN A 374 -16.47 23.82 -5.88
C ASN A 374 -17.94 23.63 -5.43
N ILE A 375 -18.34 22.43 -5.02
CA ILE A 375 -19.67 22.21 -4.43
C ILE A 375 -19.74 22.93 -3.08
N PRO A 376 -20.75 23.82 -2.85
CA PRO A 376 -20.95 24.44 -1.55
C PRO A 376 -21.11 23.39 -0.45
N LEU A 377 -20.55 23.67 0.73
CA LEU A 377 -20.57 22.76 1.90
C LEU A 377 -21.60 23.18 2.96
N ASP A 378 -22.61 23.96 2.60
CA ASP A 378 -23.70 24.47 3.43
C ASP A 378 -24.89 23.48 3.59
#